data_fc7229ffaf2ed4a0578cd290349726ad
#
_entry.id   fc7229ffaf2ed4a0578cd290349726ad
#
_cell.length_a   1.000
_cell.length_b   1.000
_cell.length_c   1.000
_cell.angle_alpha   90.00
_cell.angle_beta   90.00
_cell.angle_gamma   90.00
#
_symmetry.space_group_name_H-M   'P 1'
#
loop_
_entity.id
_entity.type
_entity.pdbx_description
1 polymer ?
#
loop_
_entity_poly.entity_id
_entity_poly.type
_entity_poly.pdbx_seq_one_letter_code
_entity_poly.pdbx_strand_id
1 'polypeptide(L)'
;IVTQALDSGASYFFMKPFDEGALIRRIRQLCDSEPKKSIAESSYVQNDTSYSVENETSSLIRKLGIPAKMIGYKYAIDAIMITLEEPDAIVSITKDIYPKIGERYGTSPTNVERNIRYGIETAWSKRDSIMKTREGKEIFGSCTKRPTNSEFINSCSEWLKFHKSRR
;
A
#
# COMPACT_ATOMS: atom_id res chain seq x y z
N ILE A 1 -12.49 -19.24 28.10
CA ILE A 1 -13.23 -18.96 26.84
C ILE A 1 -12.44 -19.44 25.62
N VAL A 2 -11.14 -19.12 25.51
CA VAL A 2 -10.29 -19.55 24.36
C VAL A 2 -10.11 -21.06 24.34
N THR A 3 -9.79 -21.67 25.46
CA THR A 3 -9.65 -23.13 25.62
C THR A 3 -10.94 -23.86 25.26
N GLN A 4 -12.10 -23.37 25.70
CA GLN A 4 -13.41 -23.96 25.40
C GLN A 4 -13.75 -23.92 23.90
N ALA A 5 -13.34 -22.88 23.16
CA ALA A 5 -13.56 -22.80 21.72
C ALA A 5 -12.73 -23.83 20.96
N LEU A 6 -11.47 -24.03 21.34
CA LEU A 6 -10.58 -25.05 20.74
C LEU A 6 -11.06 -26.47 21.08
N ASP A 7 -11.51 -26.71 22.32
CA ASP A 7 -12.09 -27.99 22.76
C ASP A 7 -13.41 -28.32 22.03
N SER A 8 -14.13 -27.29 21.56
CA SER A 8 -15.34 -27.42 20.73
C SER A 8 -15.09 -27.60 19.24
N GLY A 9 -13.84 -27.80 18.82
CA GLY A 9 -13.47 -28.05 17.44
C GLY A 9 -13.15 -26.81 16.59
N ALA A 10 -12.98 -25.63 17.21
CA ALA A 10 -12.53 -24.44 16.50
C ALA A 10 -11.05 -24.61 16.09
N SER A 11 -10.75 -24.50 14.81
CA SER A 11 -9.37 -24.59 14.29
C SER A 11 -8.55 -23.31 14.57
N TYR A 12 -9.22 -22.18 14.81
CA TYR A 12 -8.58 -20.90 15.13
C TYR A 12 -9.58 -19.91 15.71
N PHE A 13 -9.08 -18.85 16.37
CA PHE A 13 -9.91 -17.74 16.86
C PHE A 13 -9.20 -16.41 16.64
N PHE A 14 -9.97 -15.33 16.48
CA PHE A 14 -9.47 -13.96 16.41
C PHE A 14 -10.04 -13.12 17.55
N MET A 15 -9.18 -12.34 18.22
CA MET A 15 -9.63 -11.34 19.17
C MET A 15 -10.00 -10.05 18.43
N LYS A 16 -11.13 -9.46 18.78
CA LYS A 16 -11.53 -8.14 18.23
C LYS A 16 -10.84 -7.00 18.98
N PRO A 17 -10.39 -5.97 18.29
CA PRO A 17 -10.41 -5.76 16.85
C PRO A 17 -9.33 -6.59 16.13
N PHE A 18 -9.63 -7.17 14.96
CA PHE A 18 -8.68 -7.93 14.14
C PHE A 18 -8.53 -7.34 12.74
N ASP A 19 -7.39 -7.57 12.14
CA ASP A 19 -7.09 -7.20 10.76
C ASP A 19 -7.75 -8.19 9.79
N GLU A 20 -8.58 -7.70 8.86
CA GLU A 20 -9.26 -8.53 7.86
C GLU A 20 -8.26 -9.31 6.99
N GLY A 21 -7.11 -8.72 6.67
CA GLY A 21 -6.06 -9.39 5.93
C GLY A 21 -5.46 -10.57 6.69
N ALA A 22 -5.33 -10.48 8.02
CA ALA A 22 -4.90 -11.59 8.86
C ALA A 22 -5.94 -12.73 8.89
N LEU A 23 -7.22 -12.38 8.92
CA LEU A 23 -8.32 -13.34 8.86
C LEU A 23 -8.28 -14.14 7.54
N ILE A 24 -8.21 -13.43 6.40
CA ILE A 24 -8.18 -14.03 5.06
C ILE A 24 -6.97 -14.94 4.90
N ARG A 25 -5.77 -14.51 5.32
CA ARG A 25 -4.57 -15.35 5.28
C ARG A 25 -4.74 -16.65 6.05
N ARG A 26 -5.37 -16.57 7.23
CA ARG A 26 -5.56 -17.77 8.08
C ARG A 26 -6.60 -18.72 7.49
N ILE A 27 -7.68 -18.19 6.92
CA ILE A 27 -8.70 -19.00 6.22
C ILE A 27 -8.04 -19.76 5.06
N ARG A 28 -7.24 -19.10 4.21
CA ARG A 28 -6.53 -19.75 3.11
C ARG A 28 -5.60 -20.84 3.61
N GLN A 29 -4.80 -20.57 4.65
CA GLN A 29 -3.90 -21.57 5.24
C GLN A 29 -4.64 -22.80 5.77
N LEU A 30 -5.84 -22.65 6.32
CA LEU A 30 -6.66 -23.75 6.80
C LEU A 30 -7.31 -24.54 5.64
N CYS A 31 -7.65 -23.88 4.55
CA CYS A 31 -8.23 -24.50 3.36
C CYS A 31 -7.20 -25.25 2.50
N ASP A 32 -5.93 -24.83 2.50
CA ASP A 32 -4.83 -25.49 1.74
C ASP A 32 -4.37 -26.82 2.36
N SER A 33 -4.94 -27.24 3.48
CA SER A 33 -4.59 -28.50 4.19
C SER A 33 -5.40 -29.72 3.74
N GLU A 34 -6.23 -29.63 2.69
CA GLU A 34 -7.01 -30.77 2.14
C GLU A 34 -6.66 -31.05 0.66
N PRO A 35 -6.70 -32.33 0.20
CA PRO A 35 -6.20 -32.68 -1.12
C PRO A 35 -7.15 -32.24 -2.25
N LYS A 36 -6.53 -31.67 -3.25
CA LYS A 36 -7.07 -31.20 -4.53
C LYS A 36 -8.28 -31.96 -5.06
N LYS A 37 -9.38 -31.24 -5.31
CA LYS A 37 -10.23 -31.49 -6.50
C LYS A 37 -10.63 -30.15 -7.12
N SER A 38 -10.28 -30.04 -8.38
CA SER A 38 -10.51 -28.96 -9.31
C SER A 38 -11.98 -28.51 -9.35
N ILE A 39 -12.24 -27.20 -9.37
CA ILE A 39 -13.18 -26.50 -10.29
C ILE A 39 -13.15 -24.98 -9.94
N ALA A 40 -13.08 -24.16 -11.01
CA ALA A 40 -13.23 -22.70 -11.05
C ALA A 40 -11.98 -21.82 -10.78
N GLU A 41 -10.97 -21.99 -11.59
CA GLU A 41 -10.03 -20.92 -11.96
C GLU A 41 -10.76 -19.96 -12.91
N SER A 42 -11.31 -18.87 -12.46
CA SER A 42 -11.62 -17.73 -13.35
C SER A 42 -11.85 -16.38 -12.64
N SER A 43 -11.93 -16.31 -11.31
CA SER A 43 -12.27 -15.05 -10.63
C SER A 43 -11.25 -14.58 -9.58
N TYR A 44 -10.24 -15.38 -9.26
CA TYR A 44 -9.32 -15.11 -8.15
C TYR A 44 -7.96 -14.53 -8.56
N VAL A 45 -7.63 -14.56 -9.85
CA VAL A 45 -6.32 -14.11 -10.35
C VAL A 45 -6.17 -12.58 -10.33
N GLN A 46 -7.27 -11.83 -10.43
CA GLN A 46 -7.22 -10.36 -10.39
C GLN A 46 -7.03 -9.80 -8.97
N ASN A 47 -7.55 -10.47 -7.93
CA ASN A 47 -7.39 -10.02 -6.54
C ASN A 47 -5.99 -10.29 -5.97
N ASP A 48 -5.32 -11.37 -6.37
CA ASP A 48 -3.96 -11.69 -5.90
C ASP A 48 -2.92 -10.70 -6.43
N THR A 49 -3.08 -10.24 -7.66
CA THR A 49 -2.14 -9.29 -8.28
C THR A 49 -2.28 -7.88 -7.67
N SER A 50 -3.50 -7.42 -7.42
CA SER A 50 -3.76 -6.12 -6.78
C SER A 50 -3.26 -6.11 -5.34
N TYR A 51 -3.53 -7.15 -4.56
CA TYR A 51 -3.04 -7.30 -3.19
C TYR A 51 -1.51 -7.37 -3.11
N SER A 52 -0.86 -8.03 -4.07
CA SER A 52 0.60 -8.06 -4.19
C SER A 52 1.17 -6.66 -4.43
N VAL A 53 0.59 -5.88 -5.34
CA VAL A 53 1.05 -4.52 -5.67
C VAL A 53 0.85 -3.56 -4.50
N GLU A 54 -0.27 -3.64 -3.80
CA GLU A 54 -0.52 -2.82 -2.60
C GLU A 54 0.50 -3.11 -1.50
N ASN A 55 0.83 -4.39 -1.26
CA ASN A 55 1.87 -4.77 -0.30
C ASN A 55 3.26 -4.27 -0.71
N GLU A 56 3.60 -4.33 -2.00
CA GLU A 56 4.86 -3.80 -2.52
C GLU A 56 4.91 -2.27 -2.36
N THR A 57 3.82 -1.58 -2.68
CA THR A 57 3.67 -0.13 -2.48
C THR A 57 3.83 0.24 -1.00
N SER A 58 3.15 -0.48 -0.12
CA SER A 58 3.22 -0.32 1.33
C SER A 58 4.64 -0.52 1.86
N SER A 59 5.34 -1.54 1.37
CA SER A 59 6.75 -1.81 1.71
C SER A 59 7.67 -0.69 1.23
N LEU A 60 7.49 -0.24 -0.02
CA LEU A 60 8.26 0.86 -0.60
C LEU A 60 8.13 2.14 0.23
N ILE A 61 6.90 2.57 0.51
CA ILE A 61 6.63 3.80 1.27
C ILE A 61 7.25 3.76 2.67
N ARG A 62 7.23 2.60 3.34
CA ARG A 62 7.94 2.41 4.63
C ARG A 62 9.45 2.54 4.49
N LYS A 63 10.05 1.94 3.47
CA LYS A 63 11.48 2.04 3.19
C LYS A 63 11.92 3.48 2.86
N LEU A 64 11.02 4.25 2.24
CA LEU A 64 11.21 5.68 2.00
C LEU A 64 10.99 6.55 3.25
N GLY A 65 10.70 5.94 4.40
CA GLY A 65 10.71 6.62 5.69
C GLY A 65 9.41 7.30 6.09
N ILE A 66 8.29 7.07 5.38
CA ILE A 66 6.95 7.52 5.82
C ILE A 66 6.41 6.51 6.83
N PRO A 67 6.19 6.90 8.11
CA PRO A 67 5.72 5.98 9.14
C PRO A 67 4.28 5.51 8.87
N ALA A 68 4.03 4.21 9.04
CA ALA A 68 2.69 3.62 8.82
C ALA A 68 1.59 4.15 9.76
N LYS A 69 1.98 4.75 10.90
CA LYS A 69 1.04 5.39 11.83
C LYS A 69 0.48 6.73 11.33
N MET A 70 1.10 7.33 10.32
CA MET A 70 0.64 8.60 9.74
C MET A 70 -0.51 8.35 8.77
N ILE A 71 -1.54 9.20 8.81
CA ILE A 71 -2.64 9.10 7.85
C ILE A 71 -2.15 9.33 6.42
N GLY A 72 -1.17 10.20 6.22
CA GLY A 72 -0.54 10.48 4.94
C GLY A 72 0.14 9.25 4.31
N TYR A 73 0.51 8.25 5.11
CA TYR A 73 1.00 6.95 4.63
C TYR A 73 -0.06 6.21 3.81
N LYS A 74 -1.30 6.13 4.32
CA LYS A 74 -2.42 5.50 3.63
C LYS A 74 -2.78 6.26 2.35
N TYR A 75 -2.85 7.59 2.45
CA TYR A 75 -3.17 8.44 1.31
C TYR A 75 -2.10 8.37 0.20
N ALA A 76 -0.82 8.24 0.56
CA ALA A 76 0.25 8.06 -0.41
C ALA A 76 0.15 6.71 -1.13
N ILE A 77 -0.19 5.63 -0.42
CA ILE A 77 -0.43 4.31 -1.03
C ILE A 77 -1.59 4.40 -2.03
N ASP A 78 -2.74 4.94 -1.61
CA ASP A 78 -3.90 5.07 -2.50
C ASP A 78 -3.59 5.95 -3.72
N ALA A 79 -2.87 7.05 -3.55
CA ALA A 79 -2.47 7.91 -4.65
C ALA A 79 -1.57 7.18 -5.66
N ILE A 80 -0.63 6.38 -5.19
CA ILE A 80 0.23 5.55 -6.04
C ILE A 80 -0.60 4.47 -6.76
N MET A 81 -1.52 3.80 -6.06
CA MET A 81 -2.38 2.77 -6.64
C MET A 81 -3.26 3.35 -7.75
N ILE A 82 -3.89 4.51 -7.52
CA ILE A 82 -4.66 5.23 -8.55
C ILE A 82 -3.78 5.57 -9.75
N THR A 83 -2.55 6.06 -9.54
CA THR A 83 -1.61 6.40 -10.63
C THR A 83 -1.14 5.16 -11.40
N LEU A 84 -1.07 3.99 -10.76
CA LEU A 84 -0.75 2.74 -11.43
C LEU A 84 -1.88 2.25 -12.34
N GLU A 85 -3.12 2.46 -11.93
CA GLU A 85 -4.34 2.10 -12.68
C GLU A 85 -4.65 3.14 -13.77
N GLU A 86 -4.53 4.43 -13.43
CA GLU A 86 -4.85 5.58 -14.28
C GLU A 86 -3.62 6.51 -14.36
N PRO A 87 -2.63 6.24 -15.24
CA PRO A 87 -1.39 7.03 -15.28
C PRO A 87 -1.59 8.52 -15.55
N ASP A 88 -2.62 8.88 -16.31
CA ASP A 88 -2.91 10.28 -16.65
C ASP A 88 -3.48 11.09 -15.47
N ALA A 89 -4.01 10.41 -14.44
CA ALA A 89 -4.55 11.07 -13.24
C ALA A 89 -3.49 11.87 -12.49
N ILE A 90 -2.21 11.55 -12.60
CA ILE A 90 -1.12 12.28 -11.94
C ILE A 90 -0.93 13.69 -12.50
N VAL A 91 -1.29 13.93 -13.75
CA VAL A 91 -1.20 15.25 -14.39
C VAL A 91 -2.17 16.24 -13.72
N SER A 92 -3.31 15.74 -13.27
CA SER A 92 -4.37 16.53 -12.60
C SER A 92 -4.60 16.05 -11.16
N ILE A 93 -3.55 15.80 -10.41
CA ILE A 93 -3.58 15.20 -9.06
C ILE A 93 -4.63 15.85 -8.12
N THR A 94 -4.80 17.17 -8.21
CA THR A 94 -5.75 17.92 -7.39
C THR A 94 -7.21 17.71 -7.80
N LYS A 95 -7.46 17.37 -9.07
CA LYS A 95 -8.81 17.15 -9.60
C LYS A 95 -9.19 15.68 -9.62
N ASP A 96 -8.21 14.80 -9.83
CA ASP A 96 -8.47 13.38 -10.08
C ASP A 96 -8.12 12.50 -8.88
N ILE A 97 -6.96 12.70 -8.25
CA ILE A 97 -6.48 11.81 -7.18
C ILE A 97 -6.99 12.24 -5.80
N TYR A 98 -6.77 13.50 -5.41
CA TYR A 98 -7.16 13.94 -4.06
C TYR A 98 -8.65 13.85 -3.77
N PRO A 99 -9.58 14.18 -4.70
CA PRO A 99 -11.00 14.00 -4.47
C PRO A 99 -11.39 12.53 -4.28
N LYS A 100 -10.87 11.60 -5.11
CA LYS A 100 -11.14 10.16 -4.97
C LYS A 100 -10.72 9.63 -3.59
N ILE A 101 -9.54 10.05 -3.11
CA ILE A 101 -9.06 9.68 -1.77
C ILE A 101 -9.91 10.38 -0.70
N GLY A 102 -10.23 11.66 -0.87
CA GLY A 102 -11.07 12.41 0.04
C GLY A 102 -12.44 11.78 0.26
N GLU A 103 -13.08 11.35 -0.82
CA GLU A 103 -14.35 10.63 -0.78
C GLU A 103 -14.22 9.28 -0.03
N ARG A 104 -13.19 8.49 -0.34
CA ARG A 104 -12.93 7.19 0.30
C ARG A 104 -12.79 7.30 1.82
N TYR A 105 -12.16 8.36 2.31
CA TYR A 105 -11.85 8.55 3.73
C TYR A 105 -12.74 9.57 4.44
N GLY A 106 -13.74 10.13 3.77
CA GLY A 106 -14.66 11.12 4.34
C GLY A 106 -13.94 12.42 4.74
N THR A 107 -12.97 12.87 3.93
CA THR A 107 -12.15 14.07 4.21
C THR A 107 -12.03 14.97 2.97
N SER A 108 -11.58 16.22 3.17
CA SER A 108 -11.41 17.14 2.05
C SER A 108 -10.16 16.81 1.21
N PRO A 109 -10.17 17.11 -0.10
CA PRO A 109 -9.01 17.00 -0.97
C PRO A 109 -7.78 17.77 -0.45
N THR A 110 -8.01 18.93 0.16
CA THR A 110 -6.97 19.76 0.79
C THR A 110 -6.31 19.04 1.97
N ASN A 111 -7.10 18.31 2.77
CA ASN A 111 -6.56 17.51 3.87
C ASN A 111 -5.74 16.33 3.33
N VAL A 112 -6.16 15.69 2.24
CA VAL A 112 -5.42 14.63 1.58
C VAL A 112 -4.05 15.16 1.13
N GLU A 113 -4.04 16.24 0.36
CA GLU A 113 -2.83 16.89 -0.13
C GLU A 113 -1.86 17.21 1.02
N ARG A 114 -2.37 17.89 2.07
CA ARG A 114 -1.58 18.29 3.23
C ARG A 114 -0.96 17.11 3.96
N ASN A 115 -1.70 16.02 4.15
CA ASN A 115 -1.21 14.84 4.86
C ASN A 115 -0.16 14.06 4.05
N ILE A 116 -0.32 13.95 2.73
CA ILE A 116 0.70 13.37 1.84
C ILE A 116 1.97 14.22 1.92
N ARG A 117 1.85 15.55 1.79
CA ARG A 117 2.99 16.47 1.88
C ARG A 117 3.74 16.31 3.21
N TYR A 118 3.02 16.23 4.33
CA TYR A 118 3.64 16.03 5.64
C TYR A 118 4.36 14.68 5.75
N GLY A 119 3.81 13.63 5.14
CA GLY A 119 4.49 12.33 5.02
C GLY A 119 5.81 12.43 4.27
N ILE A 120 5.82 13.11 3.12
CA ILE A 120 7.02 13.34 2.30
C ILE A 120 8.05 14.20 3.04
N GLU A 121 7.63 15.23 3.78
CA GLU A 121 8.50 16.03 4.64
C GLU A 121 9.20 15.18 5.70
N THR A 122 8.45 14.27 6.33
CA THR A 122 8.99 13.35 7.32
C THR A 122 10.02 12.39 6.71
N ALA A 123 9.76 11.89 5.52
CA ALA A 123 10.72 11.08 4.76
C ALA A 123 11.96 11.88 4.39
N TRP A 124 11.77 13.09 3.85
CA TRP A 124 12.85 13.97 3.42
C TRP A 124 13.78 14.38 4.57
N SER A 125 13.24 14.59 5.78
CA SER A 125 14.06 14.90 6.96
C SER A 125 15.04 13.77 7.33
N LYS A 126 14.81 12.55 6.85
CA LYS A 126 15.64 11.36 7.05
C LYS A 126 16.41 10.96 5.78
N ARG A 127 16.46 11.84 4.77
CA ARG A 127 16.99 11.56 3.44
C ARG A 127 18.35 10.88 3.48
N ASP A 128 19.30 11.37 4.29
CA ASP A 128 20.66 10.84 4.36
C ASP A 128 20.71 9.36 4.77
N SER A 129 19.82 8.97 5.66
CA SER A 129 19.66 7.55 6.05
C SER A 129 18.98 6.74 4.94
N ILE A 130 17.95 7.29 4.33
CA ILE A 130 17.18 6.64 3.27
C ILE A 130 18.02 6.45 2.01
N MET A 131 18.91 7.39 1.69
CA MET A 131 19.86 7.31 0.58
C MET A 131 20.85 6.16 0.68
N LYS A 132 20.96 5.49 1.84
CA LYS A 132 21.76 4.27 1.98
C LYS A 132 21.05 3.05 1.38
N THR A 133 19.74 3.10 1.21
CA THR A 133 18.93 2.05 0.58
C THR A 133 18.91 2.20 -0.94
N ARG A 134 18.65 1.10 -1.64
CA ARG A 134 18.49 1.12 -3.10
C ARG A 134 17.31 1.98 -3.52
N GLU A 135 16.16 1.77 -2.89
CA GLU A 135 14.91 2.49 -3.16
C GLU A 135 15.08 3.99 -2.93
N GLY A 136 15.76 4.37 -1.86
CA GLY A 136 16.06 5.78 -1.56
C GLY A 136 16.93 6.44 -2.61
N LYS A 137 17.96 5.75 -3.10
CA LYS A 137 18.82 6.24 -4.17
C LYS A 137 18.05 6.42 -5.48
N GLU A 138 17.21 5.46 -5.84
CA GLU A 138 16.46 5.50 -7.09
C GLU A 138 15.35 6.57 -7.07
N ILE A 139 14.72 6.84 -5.92
CA ILE A 139 13.62 7.80 -5.81
C ILE A 139 14.09 9.21 -5.42
N PHE A 140 15.00 9.34 -4.45
CA PHE A 140 15.47 10.63 -3.97
C PHE A 140 16.85 11.06 -4.52
N GLY A 141 17.56 10.17 -5.22
CA GLY A 141 18.93 10.41 -5.65
C GLY A 141 19.10 11.61 -6.58
N SER A 142 18.16 11.83 -7.49
CA SER A 142 18.13 12.97 -8.40
C SER A 142 17.56 14.26 -7.78
N CYS A 143 16.95 14.17 -6.59
CA CYS A 143 16.28 15.31 -5.97
C CYS A 143 17.28 16.21 -5.26
N THR A 144 17.44 17.45 -5.73
CA THR A 144 18.23 18.50 -5.05
C THR A 144 17.45 19.20 -3.95
N LYS A 145 16.10 19.18 -4.04
CA LYS A 145 15.13 19.70 -3.07
C LYS A 145 14.09 18.66 -2.76
N ARG A 146 13.31 18.88 -1.70
CA ARG A 146 12.18 18.01 -1.38
C ARG A 146 11.22 17.92 -2.56
N PRO A 147 10.87 16.69 -3.02
CA PRO A 147 9.92 16.52 -4.11
C PRO A 147 8.51 17.01 -3.72
N THR A 148 7.76 17.47 -4.70
CA THR A 148 6.32 17.71 -4.57
C THR A 148 5.57 16.39 -4.42
N ASN A 149 4.30 16.45 -4.01
CA ASN A 149 3.46 15.26 -3.93
C ASN A 149 3.38 14.52 -5.28
N SER A 150 3.18 15.27 -6.36
CA SER A 150 3.08 14.70 -7.72
C SER A 150 4.38 14.02 -8.14
N GLU A 151 5.53 14.67 -7.97
CA GLU A 151 6.84 14.11 -8.28
C GLU A 151 7.11 12.83 -7.48
N PHE A 152 6.80 12.84 -6.18
CA PHE A 152 7.00 11.69 -5.32
C PHE A 152 6.11 10.50 -5.71
N ILE A 153 4.82 10.73 -5.91
CA ILE A 153 3.86 9.70 -6.30
C ILE A 153 4.23 9.11 -7.65
N ASN A 154 4.58 9.96 -8.64
CA ASN A 154 5.00 9.49 -9.96
C ASN A 154 6.26 8.64 -9.89
N SER A 155 7.30 9.11 -9.18
CA SER A 155 8.56 8.36 -9.03
C SER A 155 8.34 6.99 -8.37
N CYS A 156 7.48 6.92 -7.36
CA CYS A 156 7.11 5.64 -6.72
C CYS A 156 6.34 4.73 -7.68
N SER A 157 5.40 5.26 -8.45
CA SER A 157 4.61 4.50 -9.43
C SER A 157 5.48 3.93 -10.55
N GLU A 158 6.38 4.74 -11.10
CA GLU A 158 7.34 4.29 -12.11
C GLU A 158 8.30 3.24 -11.58
N TRP A 159 8.80 3.43 -10.37
CA TRP A 159 9.66 2.46 -9.70
C TRP A 159 8.97 1.10 -9.58
N LEU A 160 7.71 1.07 -9.15
CA LEU A 160 6.92 -0.16 -9.02
C LEU A 160 6.66 -0.82 -10.39
N LYS A 161 6.31 -0.06 -11.42
CA LYS A 161 6.13 -0.57 -12.80
C LYS A 161 7.40 -1.26 -13.30
N PHE A 162 8.54 -0.61 -13.13
CA PHE A 162 9.83 -1.11 -13.59
C PHE A 162 10.28 -2.39 -12.86
N HIS A 163 10.05 -2.47 -11.55
CA HIS A 163 10.45 -3.63 -10.76
C HIS A 163 9.48 -4.82 -10.87
N LYS A 164 8.20 -4.57 -11.19
CA LYS A 164 7.23 -5.62 -11.48
C LYS A 164 7.54 -6.33 -12.81
N SER A 165 8.03 -5.61 -13.80
CA SER A 165 8.38 -6.16 -15.13
C SER A 165 9.60 -7.09 -15.12
N ARG A 166 10.33 -7.16 -14.01
CA ARG A 166 11.57 -7.96 -13.89
C ARG A 166 11.42 -9.26 -13.11
N ARG A 167 10.22 -9.55 -12.63
CA ARG A 167 9.87 -10.83 -11.97
C ARG A 167 9.00 -11.70 -12.85
#